data_b044a7ed855ca985512870a118665b2c
#
_entry.id   b044a7ed855ca985512870a118665b2c
#
_cell.length_a   1.000
_cell.length_b   1.000
_cell.length_c   1.000
_cell.angle_alpha   90.00
_cell.angle_beta   90.00
_cell.angle_gamma   90.00
#
_symmetry.space_group_name_H-M   'P 1'
#
loop_
_entity.id
_entity.type
_entity.pdbx_description
1 polymer ?
#
loop_
_entity_poly.entity_id
_entity_poly.type
_entity_poly.pdbx_seq_one_letter_code
_entity_poly.pdbx_strand_id
1 'polypeptide(L)'
;EDEKADINARQGVRYPNTEDVEVMDPETMKPVPYDGKTMGEIMIRGNVVMKGYFKDKEATEKSMKGGWFHSGDLAVMHPNGYVQIKDRSKDIIISGGENISSIEIENTVAKHPSVSLAAVVAKPDEKWEEVPCAFVELAPEKKATEEEIIKFCRETLAGFKVPKK
;
A
#
# COMPACT_ATOMS: atom_id res chain seq x y z
N GLU A 1 -22.75 -6.85 -6.19
CA GLU A 1 -21.95 -7.21 -4.98
C GLU A 1 -20.51 -6.68 -5.10
N ASP A 2 -19.87 -6.79 -6.25
CA ASP A 2 -18.48 -6.35 -6.47
C ASP A 2 -18.29 -4.83 -6.30
N GLU A 3 -19.20 -4.01 -6.83
CA GLU A 3 -19.14 -2.55 -6.70
C GLU A 3 -19.22 -2.09 -5.22
N LYS A 4 -20.02 -2.76 -4.41
CA LYS A 4 -20.14 -2.47 -2.98
C LYS A 4 -18.86 -2.88 -2.23
N ALA A 5 -18.24 -3.98 -2.62
CA ALA A 5 -16.97 -4.44 -2.07
C ALA A 5 -15.85 -3.44 -2.40
N ASP A 6 -15.79 -2.94 -3.64
CA ASP A 6 -14.82 -1.94 -4.07
C ASP A 6 -14.96 -0.61 -3.31
N ILE A 7 -16.19 -0.15 -3.09
CA ILE A 7 -16.43 1.07 -2.31
C ILE A 7 -16.05 0.86 -0.84
N ASN A 8 -16.38 -0.28 -0.26
CA ASN A 8 -16.04 -0.60 1.13
C ASN A 8 -14.54 -0.79 1.36
N ALA A 9 -13.77 -1.12 0.33
CA ALA A 9 -12.32 -1.21 0.40
C ALA A 9 -11.62 0.16 0.45
N ARG A 10 -12.35 1.27 0.23
CA ARG A 10 -11.81 2.62 0.28
C ARG A 10 -11.94 3.19 1.69
N GLN A 11 -10.98 4.00 2.11
CA GLN A 11 -10.95 4.58 3.45
C GLN A 11 -11.93 5.74 3.66
N GLY A 12 -12.57 6.20 2.61
CA GLY A 12 -13.57 7.26 2.65
C GLY A 12 -13.04 8.62 2.21
N VAL A 13 -13.68 9.67 2.73
CA VAL A 13 -13.41 11.06 2.38
C VAL A 13 -13.00 11.86 3.61
N ARG A 14 -12.47 13.05 3.40
CA ARG A 14 -12.12 14.01 4.45
C ARG A 14 -13.30 14.30 5.39
N TYR A 15 -13.06 14.29 6.70
CA TYR A 15 -14.02 14.74 7.69
C TYR A 15 -14.18 16.28 7.68
N PRO A 16 -15.38 16.81 8.00
CA PRO A 16 -15.61 18.25 8.02
C PRO A 16 -14.73 19.05 9.00
N ASN A 17 -14.23 18.41 10.06
CA ASN A 17 -13.36 19.04 11.07
C ASN A 17 -11.86 18.93 10.73
N THR A 18 -11.50 18.30 9.64
CA THR A 18 -10.13 18.26 9.10
C THR A 18 -9.99 19.38 8.08
N GLU A 19 -8.95 20.20 8.17
CA GLU A 19 -8.73 21.29 7.22
C GLU A 19 -8.52 20.72 5.81
N ASP A 20 -7.62 19.74 5.68
CA ASP A 20 -7.40 19.07 4.41
C ASP A 20 -6.86 17.64 4.57
N VAL A 21 -7.18 16.78 3.58
CA VAL A 21 -6.62 15.44 3.38
C VAL A 21 -6.42 15.26 1.89
N GLU A 22 -5.16 15.14 1.49
CA GLU A 22 -4.77 15.00 0.09
C GLU A 22 -3.83 13.81 -0.11
N VAL A 23 -3.87 13.25 -1.32
CA VAL A 23 -2.84 12.33 -1.78
C VAL A 23 -1.86 13.14 -2.63
N MET A 24 -0.62 13.24 -2.17
CA MET A 24 0.38 14.14 -2.76
C MET A 24 1.66 13.38 -3.10
N ASP A 25 2.34 13.87 -4.12
CA ASP A 25 3.72 13.49 -4.38
C ASP A 25 4.62 14.07 -3.26
N PRO A 26 5.34 13.24 -2.50
CA PRO A 26 6.10 13.69 -1.33
C PRO A 26 7.34 14.53 -1.67
N GLU A 27 7.81 14.50 -2.92
CA GLU A 27 8.95 15.29 -3.36
C GLU A 27 8.53 16.69 -3.82
N THR A 28 7.51 16.75 -4.67
CA THR A 28 7.03 18.00 -5.27
C THR A 28 5.98 18.72 -4.42
N MET A 29 5.42 18.06 -3.43
CA MET A 29 4.33 18.55 -2.57
C MET A 29 3.11 19.01 -3.37
N LYS A 30 2.82 18.33 -4.49
CA LYS A 30 1.66 18.60 -5.34
C LYS A 30 0.65 17.45 -5.24
N PRO A 31 -0.66 17.75 -5.23
CA PRO A 31 -1.68 16.72 -5.31
C PRO A 31 -1.52 15.86 -6.55
N VAL A 32 -1.72 14.56 -6.41
CA VAL A 32 -1.79 13.64 -7.55
C VAL A 32 -3.15 13.77 -8.27
N PRO A 33 -3.27 13.34 -9.54
CA PRO A 33 -4.55 13.28 -10.22
C PRO A 33 -5.57 12.40 -9.49
N TYR A 34 -6.83 12.81 -9.50
CA TYR A 34 -7.96 12.05 -8.94
C TYR A 34 -8.42 10.97 -9.92
N ASP A 35 -7.52 10.07 -10.31
CA ASP A 35 -7.73 9.04 -11.34
C ASP A 35 -7.88 7.62 -10.80
N GLY A 36 -7.70 7.45 -9.46
CA GLY A 36 -7.72 6.15 -8.81
C GLY A 36 -6.52 5.25 -9.16
N LYS A 37 -5.47 5.81 -9.76
CA LYS A 37 -4.31 5.06 -10.28
C LYS A 37 -2.98 5.65 -9.83
N THR A 38 -2.83 6.98 -9.94
CA THR A 38 -1.59 7.66 -9.58
C THR A 38 -1.41 7.62 -8.07
N MET A 39 -0.33 7.00 -7.62
CA MET A 39 0.00 6.90 -6.20
C MET A 39 0.69 8.15 -5.70
N GLY A 40 0.40 8.49 -4.46
CA GLY A 40 1.09 9.48 -3.67
C GLY A 40 0.98 9.13 -2.18
N GLU A 41 1.54 9.97 -1.33
CA GLU A 41 1.43 9.84 0.12
C GLU A 41 0.17 10.56 0.62
N ILE A 42 -0.55 9.95 1.57
CA ILE A 42 -1.64 10.64 2.26
C ILE A 42 -1.03 11.70 3.17
N MET A 43 -1.40 12.95 2.91
CA MET A 43 -0.99 14.09 3.73
C MET A 43 -2.20 14.75 4.35
N ILE A 44 -2.07 15.12 5.62
CA ILE A 44 -3.17 15.64 6.42
C ILE A 44 -2.79 16.99 7.01
N ARG A 45 -3.73 17.93 6.99
CA ARG A 45 -3.56 19.24 7.60
C ARG A 45 -4.79 19.63 8.42
N GLY A 46 -4.56 20.32 9.52
CA GLY A 46 -5.62 20.88 10.37
C GLY A 46 -5.42 20.65 11.86
N ASN A 47 -6.37 21.17 12.63
CA ASN A 47 -6.32 21.18 14.10
C ASN A 47 -6.42 19.80 14.75
N VAL A 48 -6.82 18.77 13.98
CA VAL A 48 -6.93 17.37 14.45
C VAL A 48 -5.60 16.63 14.37
N VAL A 49 -4.62 17.21 13.68
CA VAL A 49 -3.28 16.63 13.55
C VAL A 49 -2.50 16.85 14.85
N MET A 50 -1.73 15.84 15.24
CA MET A 50 -0.87 15.92 16.42
C MET A 50 0.13 17.09 16.35
N LYS A 51 0.57 17.61 17.49
CA LYS A 51 1.62 18.65 17.56
C LYS A 51 3.02 18.11 17.23
N GLY A 52 3.22 16.80 17.38
CA GLY A 52 4.50 16.14 17.12
C GLY A 52 4.69 14.90 17.98
N TYR A 53 5.82 14.23 17.78
CA TYR A 53 6.25 13.08 18.55
C TYR A 53 6.86 13.53 19.89
N PHE A 54 6.54 12.81 20.97
CA PHE A 54 6.99 13.17 22.32
C PHE A 54 8.51 13.09 22.44
N LYS A 55 9.15 14.23 22.76
CA LYS A 55 10.62 14.38 22.90
C LYS A 55 11.43 13.93 21.67
N ASP A 56 10.82 13.88 20.51
CA ASP A 56 11.48 13.55 19.24
C ASP A 56 11.25 14.67 18.24
N LYS A 57 12.16 15.65 18.27
CA LYS A 57 12.10 16.83 17.41
C LYS A 57 12.37 16.46 15.93
N GLU A 58 13.33 15.58 15.69
CA GLU A 58 13.75 15.18 14.36
C GLU A 58 12.60 14.45 13.63
N ALA A 59 12.00 13.44 14.26
CA ALA A 59 10.83 12.75 13.70
C ALA A 59 9.66 13.70 13.49
N THR A 60 9.45 14.68 14.41
CA THR A 60 8.40 15.69 14.27
C THR A 60 8.65 16.58 13.04
N GLU A 61 9.83 17.15 12.89
CA GLU A 61 10.16 18.01 11.75
C GLU A 61 10.05 17.26 10.43
N LYS A 62 10.50 16.01 10.39
CA LYS A 62 10.39 15.15 9.21
C LYS A 62 8.92 14.88 8.84
N SER A 63 8.09 14.54 9.83
CA SER A 63 6.69 14.17 9.58
C SER A 63 5.77 15.38 9.35
N MET A 64 6.22 16.62 9.65
CA MET A 64 5.45 17.85 9.47
C MET A 64 6.00 18.74 8.35
N LYS A 65 6.78 18.17 7.44
CA LYS A 65 7.41 18.91 6.34
C LYS A 65 6.36 19.62 5.48
N GLY A 66 6.64 20.86 5.09
CA GLY A 66 5.76 21.65 4.23
C GLY A 66 4.42 22.06 4.88
N GLY A 67 4.25 21.90 6.20
CA GLY A 67 3.01 22.22 6.91
C GLY A 67 1.93 21.15 6.79
N TRP A 68 2.30 19.95 6.35
CA TRP A 68 1.44 18.78 6.25
C TRP A 68 1.99 17.66 7.12
N PHE A 69 1.09 16.89 7.73
CA PHE A 69 1.46 15.63 8.35
C PHE A 69 1.61 14.55 7.28
N HIS A 70 2.81 14.02 7.16
CA HIS A 70 3.16 12.89 6.32
C HIS A 70 2.80 11.59 7.02
N SER A 71 1.79 10.88 6.53
CA SER A 71 1.30 9.66 7.18
C SER A 71 2.25 8.46 6.99
N GLY A 72 3.03 8.46 5.91
CA GLY A 72 3.80 7.30 5.46
C GLY A 72 2.94 6.24 4.76
N ASP A 73 1.66 6.51 4.53
CA ASP A 73 0.75 5.61 3.82
C ASP A 73 0.60 6.06 2.36
N LEU A 74 0.86 5.16 1.43
CA LEU A 74 0.67 5.39 0.00
C LEU A 74 -0.76 5.06 -0.41
N ALA A 75 -1.34 5.94 -1.19
CA ALA A 75 -2.73 5.84 -1.60
C ALA A 75 -2.94 6.37 -3.02
N VAL A 76 -4.13 6.15 -3.53
CA VAL A 76 -4.67 6.82 -4.71
C VAL A 76 -5.91 7.62 -4.33
N MET A 77 -6.15 8.72 -5.05
CA MET A 77 -7.35 9.52 -4.92
C MET A 77 -8.32 9.20 -6.07
N HIS A 78 -9.52 8.77 -5.74
CA HIS A 78 -10.55 8.47 -6.74
C HIS A 78 -11.25 9.75 -7.21
N PRO A 79 -11.87 9.76 -8.42
CA PRO A 79 -12.59 10.92 -8.95
C PRO A 79 -13.70 11.46 -8.05
N ASN A 80 -14.27 10.63 -7.19
CA ASN A 80 -15.29 11.00 -6.21
C ASN A 80 -14.73 11.46 -4.86
N GLY A 81 -13.41 11.69 -4.76
CA GLY A 81 -12.75 12.15 -3.55
C GLY A 81 -12.47 11.07 -2.50
N TYR A 82 -12.75 9.81 -2.80
CA TYR A 82 -12.42 8.71 -1.91
C TYR A 82 -10.93 8.37 -1.97
N VAL A 83 -10.32 8.28 -0.82
CA VAL A 83 -8.93 7.79 -0.66
C VAL A 83 -8.95 6.27 -0.60
N GLN A 84 -8.02 5.63 -1.28
CA GLN A 84 -7.77 4.19 -1.16
C GLN A 84 -6.29 3.95 -0.86
N ILE A 85 -5.99 3.43 0.35
CA ILE A 85 -4.65 3.02 0.74
C ILE A 85 -4.21 1.84 -0.13
N LYS A 86 -2.98 1.91 -0.61
CA LYS A 86 -2.36 0.86 -1.42
C LYS A 86 -1.26 0.13 -0.67
N ASP A 87 -0.47 0.86 0.11
CA ASP A 87 0.59 0.29 0.94
C ASP A 87 1.18 1.35 1.90
N ARG A 88 2.17 0.96 2.67
CA ARG A 88 3.06 1.88 3.37
C ARG A 88 4.30 2.20 2.55
N SER A 89 4.77 3.42 2.64
CA SER A 89 5.96 3.86 1.87
C SER A 89 7.22 3.05 2.18
N LYS A 90 7.34 2.56 3.43
CA LYS A 90 8.47 1.72 3.88
C LYS A 90 8.32 0.23 3.54
N ASP A 91 7.13 -0.21 3.14
CA ASP A 91 6.82 -1.61 2.85
C ASP A 91 6.68 -1.87 1.33
N ILE A 92 6.76 -0.80 0.51
CA ILE A 92 6.87 -0.91 -0.94
C ILE A 92 8.13 -1.69 -1.30
N ILE A 93 7.97 -2.66 -2.18
CA ILE A 93 9.05 -3.48 -2.73
C ILE A 93 9.55 -2.82 -4.01
N ILE A 94 10.82 -2.47 -4.08
CA ILE A 94 11.42 -1.83 -5.26
C ILE A 94 12.13 -2.89 -6.09
N SER A 95 11.49 -3.33 -7.17
CA SER A 95 12.01 -4.40 -8.02
C SER A 95 12.31 -3.90 -9.42
N GLY A 96 13.57 -3.76 -9.76
CA GLY A 96 14.02 -3.28 -11.08
C GLY A 96 13.52 -1.88 -11.42
N GLY A 97 13.38 -1.01 -10.41
CA GLY A 97 12.87 0.36 -10.57
C GLY A 97 11.33 0.47 -10.54
N GLU A 98 10.60 -0.63 -10.39
CA GLU A 98 9.14 -0.65 -10.28
C GLU A 98 8.71 -0.74 -8.81
N ASN A 99 7.73 0.06 -8.42
CA ASN A 99 7.13 0.02 -7.09
C ASN A 99 6.03 -1.05 -7.04
N ILE A 100 6.20 -2.02 -6.17
CA ILE A 100 5.29 -3.15 -5.99
C ILE A 100 4.64 -3.05 -4.62
N SER A 101 3.31 -3.03 -4.57
CA SER A 101 2.55 -3.10 -3.33
C SER A 101 2.57 -4.52 -2.76
N SER A 102 3.01 -4.65 -1.51
CA SER A 102 2.95 -5.91 -0.76
C SER A 102 1.50 -6.35 -0.56
N ILE A 103 0.61 -5.40 -0.24
CA ILE A 103 -0.83 -5.64 -0.01
C ILE A 103 -1.53 -6.18 -1.28
N GLU A 104 -1.17 -5.70 -2.48
CA GLU A 104 -1.74 -6.20 -3.74
C GLU A 104 -1.43 -7.70 -3.92
N ILE A 105 -0.21 -8.10 -3.58
CA ILE A 105 0.20 -9.50 -3.67
C ILE A 105 -0.47 -10.33 -2.57
N GLU A 106 -0.48 -9.85 -1.34
CA GLU A 106 -1.15 -10.51 -0.20
C GLU A 106 -2.63 -10.79 -0.50
N ASN A 107 -3.34 -9.78 -1.01
CA ASN A 107 -4.74 -9.92 -1.42
C ASN A 107 -4.94 -10.94 -2.55
N THR A 108 -3.96 -11.10 -3.42
CA THR A 108 -4.02 -12.10 -4.50
C THR A 108 -3.75 -13.49 -3.94
N VAL A 109 -2.71 -13.66 -3.14
CA VAL A 109 -2.37 -14.94 -2.49
C VAL A 109 -3.50 -15.43 -1.59
N ALA A 110 -4.13 -14.52 -0.83
CA ALA A 110 -5.26 -14.85 0.07
C ALA A 110 -6.51 -15.36 -0.67
N LYS A 111 -6.65 -15.12 -1.97
CA LYS A 111 -7.74 -15.68 -2.78
C LYS A 111 -7.53 -17.16 -3.14
N HIS A 112 -6.34 -17.69 -2.93
CA HIS A 112 -6.08 -19.12 -3.18
C HIS A 112 -6.84 -19.99 -2.20
N PRO A 113 -7.58 -21.03 -2.66
CA PRO A 113 -8.51 -21.82 -1.81
C PRO A 113 -7.83 -22.58 -0.64
N SER A 114 -6.53 -22.74 -0.69
CA SER A 114 -5.76 -23.42 0.36
C SER A 114 -5.05 -22.45 1.32
N VAL A 115 -5.18 -21.13 1.14
CA VAL A 115 -4.49 -20.13 1.96
C VAL A 115 -5.43 -19.59 3.03
N SER A 116 -4.93 -19.54 4.27
CA SER A 116 -5.59 -18.91 5.41
C SER A 116 -5.08 -17.50 5.66
N LEU A 117 -3.76 -17.32 5.56
CA LEU A 117 -3.09 -16.03 5.78
C LEU A 117 -1.89 -15.90 4.84
N ALA A 118 -1.65 -14.70 4.37
CA ALA A 118 -0.45 -14.36 3.61
C ALA A 118 0.17 -13.05 4.13
N ALA A 119 1.50 -13.00 4.12
CA ALA A 119 2.28 -11.80 4.35
C ALA A 119 3.38 -11.72 3.28
N VAL A 120 3.60 -10.53 2.73
CA VAL A 120 4.59 -10.32 1.67
C VAL A 120 5.60 -9.27 2.10
N VAL A 121 6.87 -9.59 1.92
CA VAL A 121 7.98 -8.70 2.27
C VAL A 121 8.96 -8.58 1.10
N ALA A 122 9.72 -7.49 1.11
CA ALA A 122 10.87 -7.33 0.24
C ALA A 122 11.97 -8.33 0.62
N LYS A 123 12.50 -9.05 -0.36
CA LYS A 123 13.70 -9.86 -0.22
C LYS A 123 14.78 -9.30 -1.12
N PRO A 124 16.00 -9.03 -0.61
CA PRO A 124 17.12 -8.57 -1.43
C PRO A 124 17.41 -9.54 -2.59
N ASP A 125 17.67 -8.99 -3.77
CA ASP A 125 17.98 -9.72 -4.99
C ASP A 125 19.12 -9.02 -5.76
N GLU A 126 20.12 -9.77 -6.20
CA GLU A 126 21.31 -9.22 -6.87
C GLU A 126 21.01 -8.54 -8.21
N LYS A 127 19.93 -8.96 -8.88
CA LYS A 127 19.57 -8.46 -10.21
C LYS A 127 18.50 -7.38 -10.16
N TRP A 128 17.55 -7.51 -9.25
CA TRP A 128 16.34 -6.69 -9.22
C TRP A 128 16.28 -5.73 -8.02
N GLU A 129 17.38 -5.64 -7.22
CA GLU A 129 17.46 -4.96 -5.92
C GLU A 129 16.61 -5.67 -4.87
N GLU A 130 15.31 -5.77 -5.09
CA GLU A 130 14.39 -6.50 -4.26
C GLU A 130 13.43 -7.35 -5.11
N VAL A 131 12.90 -8.41 -4.49
CA VAL A 131 11.84 -9.23 -5.08
C VAL A 131 10.78 -9.55 -4.02
N PRO A 132 9.51 -9.71 -4.41
CA PRO A 132 8.47 -10.12 -3.49
C PRO A 132 8.72 -11.54 -2.96
N CYS A 133 8.66 -11.69 -1.64
CA CYS A 133 8.71 -12.98 -0.94
C CYS A 133 7.45 -13.13 -0.11
N ALA A 134 6.66 -14.18 -0.38
CA ALA A 134 5.39 -14.45 0.31
C ALA A 134 5.58 -15.51 1.39
N PHE A 135 5.12 -15.21 2.60
CA PHE A 135 4.94 -16.16 3.70
C PHE A 135 3.48 -16.55 3.75
N VAL A 136 3.20 -17.84 3.68
CA VAL A 136 1.83 -18.35 3.55
C VAL A 136 1.51 -19.35 4.63
N GLU A 137 0.39 -19.14 5.33
CA GLU A 137 -0.23 -20.12 6.19
C GLU A 137 -1.36 -20.81 5.44
N LEU A 138 -1.33 -22.13 5.40
CA LEU A 138 -2.37 -22.91 4.74
C LEU A 138 -3.59 -23.07 5.67
N ALA A 139 -4.77 -23.11 5.09
CA ALA A 139 -5.99 -23.42 5.81
C ALA A 139 -5.94 -24.86 6.38
N PRO A 140 -6.63 -25.13 7.52
CA PRO A 140 -6.65 -26.45 8.13
C PRO A 140 -6.98 -27.55 7.10
N GLU A 141 -6.23 -28.64 7.15
CA GLU A 141 -6.37 -29.82 6.27
C GLU A 141 -6.13 -29.56 4.78
N LYS A 142 -5.78 -28.32 4.38
CA LYS A 142 -5.42 -27.99 3.00
C LYS A 142 -3.94 -28.21 2.76
N LYS A 143 -3.61 -28.44 1.49
CA LYS A 143 -2.23 -28.55 0.99
C LYS A 143 -2.09 -27.70 -0.25
N ALA A 144 -0.96 -27.08 -0.41
CA ALA A 144 -0.52 -26.41 -1.63
C ALA A 144 1.01 -26.36 -1.64
N THR A 145 1.60 -26.42 -2.81
CA THR A 145 3.04 -26.23 -3.00
C THR A 145 3.34 -24.76 -3.32
N GLU A 146 4.60 -24.38 -3.19
CA GLU A 146 5.08 -23.06 -3.59
C GLU A 146 4.74 -22.79 -5.06
N GLU A 147 5.00 -23.77 -5.93
CA GLU A 147 4.76 -23.64 -7.38
C GLU A 147 3.28 -23.43 -7.72
N GLU A 148 2.37 -24.08 -6.99
CA GLU A 148 0.93 -23.93 -7.19
C GLU A 148 0.48 -22.52 -6.83
N ILE A 149 0.96 -21.94 -5.72
CA ILE A 149 0.64 -20.58 -5.30
C ILE A 149 1.26 -19.57 -6.26
N ILE A 150 2.51 -19.72 -6.65
CA ILE A 150 3.16 -18.85 -7.64
C ILE A 150 2.43 -18.89 -8.99
N LYS A 151 2.00 -20.07 -9.43
CA LYS A 151 1.22 -20.21 -10.67
C LYS A 151 -0.12 -19.47 -10.57
N PHE A 152 -0.81 -19.62 -9.45
CA PHE A 152 -2.06 -18.92 -9.19
C PHE A 152 -1.88 -17.38 -9.25
N CYS A 153 -0.80 -16.86 -8.64
CA CYS A 153 -0.47 -15.44 -8.70
C CYS A 153 -0.22 -14.95 -10.14
N ARG A 154 0.40 -15.77 -10.99
CA ARG A 154 0.68 -15.43 -12.41
C ARG A 154 -0.58 -15.24 -13.26
N GLU A 155 -1.70 -15.80 -12.87
CA GLU A 155 -2.96 -15.67 -13.59
C GLU A 155 -3.57 -14.25 -13.43
N THR A 156 -3.18 -13.54 -12.36
CA THR A 156 -3.80 -12.25 -11.99
C THR A 156 -2.79 -11.10 -11.94
N LEU A 157 -1.57 -11.36 -11.48
CA LEU A 157 -0.55 -10.32 -11.28
C LEU A 157 0.33 -10.16 -12.52
N ALA A 158 0.81 -8.92 -12.74
CA ALA A 158 1.88 -8.66 -13.70
C ALA A 158 3.15 -9.46 -13.31
N GLY A 159 3.92 -9.92 -14.28
CA GLY A 159 5.03 -10.85 -14.06
C GLY A 159 6.09 -10.40 -13.06
N PHE A 160 6.36 -9.09 -12.96
CA PHE A 160 7.30 -8.51 -12.02
C PHE A 160 6.77 -8.47 -10.57
N LYS A 161 5.44 -8.51 -10.37
CA LYS A 161 4.77 -8.56 -9.07
C LYS A 161 4.63 -9.98 -8.50
N VAL A 162 4.86 -11.01 -9.31
CA VAL A 162 4.71 -12.39 -8.87
C VAL A 162 5.80 -12.74 -7.85
N PRO A 163 5.44 -13.29 -6.68
CA PRO A 163 6.42 -13.76 -5.70
C PRO A 163 7.46 -14.69 -6.32
N LYS A 164 8.72 -14.51 -5.91
CA LYS A 164 9.83 -15.36 -6.38
C LYS A 164 10.08 -16.52 -5.41
N LYS A 165 9.50 -16.42 -4.23
CA LYS A 165 9.56 -17.43 -3.20
C LYS A 165 8.37 -17.28 -2.27
#